data_20ce8ce1d8b41deab1b34ce668cab308
#
_entry.id   20ce8ce1d8b41deab1b34ce668cab308
#
_cell.length_a   1.000
_cell.length_b   1.000
_cell.length_c   1.000
_cell.angle_alpha   90.00
_cell.angle_beta   90.00
_cell.angle_gamma   90.00
#
_symmetry.space_group_name_H-M   'P 1'
#
loop_
_entity.id
_entity.type
_entity.pdbx_description
1 polymer ?
#
loop_
_entity_poly.entity_id
_entity_poly.type
_entity_poly.pdbx_seq_one_letter_code
_entity_poly.pdbx_strand_id
1 'polypeptide(L)'
;GIITAHAFRDARKLREDIQKAKSMTEKPFGVNFTIIPPRLTEDFYDEMVEVAIDEGIGTVFTSAYKAKKIGDRIHAAGLKWVHKVVTMKHALAAERHGADAVIIVGLEGTGYKNPLQNTTMINMVMADRMLRVPFVAAGGIGDARGFLSALAMGAQALYIGTGFMATKECPIPDKIKQKFVEQSSFDPDLYPKIYHHQLKDSGVGSMTVGVINKIVTVQEFIDEIIKNAENIIKQWGFTGDIFSTY
;
A
#
# COMPACT_ATOMS: atom_id res chain seq x y z
N GLY A 1 1.80 1.67 -10.22
CA GLY A 1 2.64 0.79 -9.38
C GLY A 1 3.55 1.58 -8.45
N ILE A 2 4.18 0.89 -7.48
CA ILE A 2 5.11 1.51 -6.53
C ILE A 2 6.31 0.60 -6.35
N ILE A 3 7.51 1.11 -6.65
CA ILE A 3 8.79 0.43 -6.41
C ILE A 3 9.18 0.62 -4.94
N THR A 4 9.63 -0.45 -4.28
CA THR A 4 10.06 -0.41 -2.89
C THR A 4 11.58 -0.25 -2.78
N ALA A 5 12.05 0.96 -2.42
CA ALA A 5 13.47 1.30 -2.41
C ALA A 5 14.32 0.49 -1.42
N HIS A 6 13.78 0.10 -0.26
CA HIS A 6 14.58 -0.63 0.75
C HIS A 6 15.07 -2.01 0.28
N ALA A 7 14.49 -2.56 -0.78
CA ALA A 7 14.92 -3.83 -1.37
C ALA A 7 16.31 -3.72 -2.01
N PHE A 8 16.69 -2.54 -2.49
CA PHE A 8 17.94 -2.34 -3.24
C PHE A 8 19.14 -2.01 -2.36
N ARG A 9 18.98 -1.28 -1.27
CA ARG A 9 20.05 -0.81 -0.37
C ARG A 9 21.16 0.00 -1.05
N ASP A 10 20.96 0.45 -2.29
CA ASP A 10 21.95 1.05 -3.18
C ASP A 10 21.23 1.94 -4.20
N ALA A 11 21.62 3.20 -4.28
CA ALA A 11 21.03 4.19 -5.15
C ALA A 11 21.15 3.83 -6.64
N ARG A 12 22.28 3.22 -7.06
CA ARG A 12 22.51 2.79 -8.45
C ARG A 12 21.50 1.71 -8.85
N LYS A 13 21.29 0.72 -8.00
CA LYS A 13 20.31 -0.35 -8.28
C LYS A 13 18.87 0.17 -8.33
N LEU A 14 18.52 1.12 -7.48
CA LEU A 14 17.23 1.79 -7.56
C LEU A 14 17.06 2.50 -8.90
N ARG A 15 18.10 3.21 -9.38
CA ARG A 15 18.06 3.88 -10.69
C ARG A 15 17.87 2.89 -11.83
N GLU A 16 18.63 1.80 -11.83
CA GLU A 16 18.49 0.72 -12.82
C GLU A 16 17.04 0.18 -12.88
N ASP A 17 16.42 -0.03 -11.72
CA ASP A 17 15.05 -0.57 -11.64
C ASP A 17 14.00 0.46 -12.08
N ILE A 18 14.18 1.74 -11.73
CA ILE A 18 13.33 2.82 -12.23
C ILE A 18 13.42 2.93 -13.76
N GLN A 19 14.63 2.91 -14.33
CA GLN A 19 14.83 2.98 -15.77
C GLN A 19 14.24 1.77 -16.49
N LYS A 20 14.39 0.58 -15.91
CA LYS A 20 13.72 -0.63 -16.40
C LYS A 20 12.20 -0.46 -16.40
N ALA A 21 11.60 0.02 -15.31
CA ALA A 21 10.17 0.25 -15.24
C ALA A 21 9.70 1.27 -16.30
N LYS A 22 10.45 2.37 -16.51
CA LYS A 22 10.16 3.35 -17.57
C LYS A 22 10.23 2.76 -18.97
N SER A 23 11.11 1.79 -19.22
CA SER A 23 11.18 1.11 -20.52
C SER A 23 9.98 0.19 -20.79
N MET A 24 9.23 -0.18 -19.74
CA MET A 24 8.07 -1.08 -19.82
C MET A 24 6.73 -0.34 -19.84
N THR A 25 6.68 0.92 -19.42
CA THR A 25 5.43 1.67 -19.32
C THR A 25 5.65 3.18 -19.38
N GLU A 26 4.74 3.88 -20.05
CA GLU A 26 4.65 5.36 -20.01
C GLU A 26 3.74 5.85 -18.88
N LYS A 27 3.02 4.92 -18.19
CA LYS A 27 2.12 5.28 -17.09
C LYS A 27 2.91 5.66 -15.84
N PRO A 28 2.43 6.64 -15.05
CA PRO A 28 3.11 7.05 -13.83
C PRO A 28 3.19 5.92 -12.81
N PHE A 29 4.31 5.86 -12.11
CA PHE A 29 4.51 5.00 -10.95
C PHE A 29 5.30 5.75 -9.87
N GLY A 30 5.34 5.21 -8.66
CA GLY A 30 6.00 5.84 -7.52
C GLY A 30 7.15 5.01 -6.95
N VAL A 31 7.88 5.61 -6.00
CA VAL A 31 8.91 4.95 -5.20
C VAL A 31 8.57 5.10 -3.72
N ASN A 32 8.68 4.02 -2.95
CA ASN A 32 8.42 4.01 -1.50
C ASN A 32 9.72 3.84 -0.69
N PHE A 33 9.92 4.74 0.26
CA PHE A 33 10.97 4.70 1.28
C PHE A 33 10.38 4.30 2.62
N THR A 34 10.82 3.15 3.18
CA THR A 34 10.31 2.64 4.46
C THR A 34 11.24 3.05 5.60
N ILE A 35 10.81 3.98 6.43
CA ILE A 35 11.63 4.53 7.53
C ILE A 35 11.50 3.66 8.77
N ILE A 36 12.61 3.02 9.18
CA ILE A 36 12.67 2.09 10.33
C ILE A 36 13.98 2.32 11.10
N PRO A 37 14.04 3.32 11.99
CA PRO A 37 15.24 3.54 12.80
C PRO A 37 15.58 2.32 13.66
N PRO A 38 16.88 2.08 13.95
CA PRO A 38 18.03 2.90 13.54
C PRO A 38 18.62 2.52 12.16
N ARG A 39 18.06 1.52 11.47
CA ARG A 39 18.69 0.95 10.24
C ARG A 39 18.30 1.68 8.96
N LEU A 40 17.03 1.98 8.81
CA LEU A 40 16.45 2.64 7.62
C LEU A 40 15.97 4.03 8.03
N THR A 41 16.91 4.95 8.18
CA THR A 41 16.64 6.35 8.54
C THR A 41 16.37 7.18 7.29
N GLU A 42 15.92 8.43 7.46
CA GLU A 42 15.81 9.34 6.32
C GLU A 42 17.17 9.58 5.66
N ASP A 43 18.26 9.66 6.46
CA ASP A 43 19.64 9.84 5.95
C ASP A 43 20.14 8.62 5.17
N PHE A 44 19.72 7.41 5.53
CA PHE A 44 20.01 6.20 4.74
C PHE A 44 19.50 6.31 3.30
N TYR A 45 18.42 7.07 3.09
CA TYR A 45 17.81 7.21 1.78
C TYR A 45 18.25 8.47 1.02
N ASP A 46 19.16 9.28 1.55
CA ASP A 46 19.51 10.57 0.95
C ASP A 46 19.86 10.46 -0.54
N GLU A 47 20.76 9.54 -0.92
CA GLU A 47 21.13 9.31 -2.32
C GLU A 47 20.00 8.72 -3.16
N MET A 48 19.17 7.84 -2.56
CA MET A 48 18.04 7.21 -3.25
C MET A 48 16.91 8.22 -3.52
N VAL A 49 16.73 9.20 -2.65
CA VAL A 49 15.76 10.28 -2.84
C VAL A 49 16.20 11.16 -4.01
N GLU A 50 17.49 11.50 -4.10
CA GLU A 50 18.02 12.21 -5.28
C GLU A 50 17.79 11.42 -6.57
N VAL A 51 18.02 10.11 -6.56
CA VAL A 51 17.72 9.25 -7.72
C VAL A 51 16.24 9.36 -8.13
N ALA A 52 15.31 9.32 -7.17
CA ALA A 52 13.88 9.45 -7.48
C ALA A 52 13.54 10.82 -8.09
N ILE A 53 14.18 11.89 -7.60
CA ILE A 53 14.03 13.25 -8.11
C ILE A 53 14.62 13.36 -9.54
N ASP A 54 15.87 12.96 -9.74
CA ASP A 54 16.58 13.01 -11.03
C ASP A 54 15.83 12.23 -12.12
N GLU A 55 15.31 11.07 -11.75
CA GLU A 55 14.51 10.23 -12.65
C GLU A 55 13.08 10.75 -12.86
N GLY A 56 12.71 11.89 -12.28
CA GLY A 56 11.40 12.51 -12.49
C GLY A 56 10.22 11.66 -11.99
N ILE A 57 10.38 10.97 -10.85
CA ILE A 57 9.30 10.21 -10.21
C ILE A 57 8.28 11.18 -9.63
N GLY A 58 7.14 11.35 -10.29
CA GLY A 58 6.13 12.36 -9.93
C GLY A 58 5.54 12.21 -8.51
N THR A 59 5.53 11.00 -7.93
CA THR A 59 5.00 10.74 -6.59
C THR A 59 5.93 9.86 -5.78
N VAL A 60 6.36 10.35 -4.64
CA VAL A 60 7.19 9.61 -3.69
C VAL A 60 6.37 9.22 -2.47
N PHE A 61 6.49 7.97 -2.09
CA PHE A 61 5.82 7.37 -0.93
C PHE A 61 6.82 7.18 0.19
N THR A 62 6.38 7.43 1.42
CA THR A 62 7.14 7.08 2.63
C THR A 62 6.25 6.28 3.57
N SER A 63 6.85 5.43 4.40
CA SER A 63 6.08 4.57 5.28
C SER A 63 6.75 4.33 6.62
N ALA A 64 5.96 3.93 7.60
CA ALA A 64 6.28 3.57 8.98
C ALA A 64 6.53 4.78 9.88
N TYR A 65 7.78 5.24 10.07
CA TYR A 65 8.09 6.35 10.97
C TYR A 65 8.06 7.70 10.23
N LYS A 66 8.21 8.79 11.02
CA LYS A 66 8.23 10.17 10.51
C LYS A 66 9.23 10.31 9.36
N ALA A 67 8.80 10.96 8.28
CA ALA A 67 9.57 11.16 7.04
C ALA A 67 9.49 12.61 6.55
N LYS A 68 9.47 13.58 7.47
CA LYS A 68 9.29 15.00 7.10
C LYS A 68 10.47 15.54 6.28
N LYS A 69 11.71 15.14 6.59
CA LYS A 69 12.91 15.56 5.86
C LYS A 69 12.82 15.15 4.38
N ILE A 70 12.39 13.90 4.12
CA ILE A 70 12.16 13.42 2.75
C ILE A 70 11.01 14.21 2.11
N GLY A 71 9.89 14.39 2.81
CA GLY A 71 8.74 15.16 2.30
C GLY A 71 9.11 16.58 1.89
N ASP A 72 9.89 17.29 2.71
CA ASP A 72 10.36 18.65 2.40
C ASP A 72 11.24 18.68 1.13
N ARG A 73 12.13 17.69 0.93
CA ARG A 73 12.96 17.57 -0.29
C ARG A 73 12.13 17.28 -1.53
N ILE A 74 11.13 16.39 -1.41
CA ILE A 74 10.21 16.05 -2.50
C ILE A 74 9.42 17.29 -2.93
N HIS A 75 8.91 18.08 -2.00
CA HIS A 75 8.21 19.33 -2.30
C HIS A 75 9.13 20.39 -2.91
N ALA A 76 10.37 20.51 -2.42
CA ALA A 76 11.36 21.42 -3.01
C ALA A 76 11.67 21.08 -4.47
N ALA A 77 11.55 19.82 -4.87
CA ALA A 77 11.68 19.36 -6.26
C ALA A 77 10.35 19.45 -7.06
N GLY A 78 9.26 20.00 -6.48
CA GLY A 78 7.97 20.12 -7.15
C GLY A 78 7.19 18.80 -7.30
N LEU A 79 7.57 17.77 -6.55
CA LEU A 79 6.96 16.44 -6.61
C LEU A 79 5.94 16.23 -5.49
N LYS A 80 5.16 15.15 -5.58
CA LYS A 80 4.14 14.79 -4.60
C LYS A 80 4.66 13.82 -3.55
N TRP A 81 4.30 14.08 -2.28
CA TRP A 81 4.64 13.24 -1.15
C TRP A 81 3.40 12.59 -0.54
N VAL A 82 3.39 11.24 -0.49
CA VAL A 82 2.34 10.44 0.14
C VAL A 82 2.93 9.68 1.33
N HIS A 83 2.31 9.77 2.51
CA HIS A 83 2.84 9.11 3.71
C HIS A 83 1.92 8.01 4.23
N LYS A 84 2.48 6.81 4.45
CA LYS A 84 1.76 5.64 4.95
C LYS A 84 1.93 5.47 6.46
N VAL A 85 0.82 5.42 7.17
CA VAL A 85 0.71 5.37 8.63
C VAL A 85 -0.25 4.29 9.12
N VAL A 86 -0.27 4.03 10.42
CA VAL A 86 -1.13 3.00 11.04
C VAL A 86 -2.15 3.57 12.04
N THR A 87 -2.10 4.86 12.37
CA THR A 87 -3.04 5.48 13.31
C THR A 87 -3.54 6.83 12.80
N MET A 88 -4.74 7.24 13.17
CA MET A 88 -5.28 8.55 12.84
C MET A 88 -4.43 9.69 13.42
N LYS A 89 -3.83 9.51 14.60
CA LYS A 89 -2.88 10.48 15.16
C LYS A 89 -1.71 10.76 14.21
N HIS A 90 -1.17 9.72 13.62
CA HIS A 90 -0.07 9.84 12.65
C HIS A 90 -0.55 10.39 11.30
N ALA A 91 -1.78 10.05 10.87
CA ALA A 91 -2.39 10.61 9.66
C ALA A 91 -2.53 12.14 9.75
N LEU A 92 -3.10 12.63 10.83
CA LEU A 92 -3.21 14.07 11.10
C LEU A 92 -1.83 14.76 11.24
N ALA A 93 -0.84 14.04 11.75
CA ALA A 93 0.53 14.57 11.81
C ALA A 93 1.18 14.64 10.43
N ALA A 94 0.97 13.64 9.56
CA ALA A 94 1.44 13.64 8.18
C ALA A 94 0.84 14.81 7.39
N GLU A 95 -0.47 15.02 7.49
CA GLU A 95 -1.16 16.18 6.90
C GLU A 95 -0.54 17.50 7.36
N ARG A 96 -0.37 17.71 8.69
CA ARG A 96 0.27 18.93 9.23
C ARG A 96 1.72 19.09 8.76
N HIS A 97 2.41 18.02 8.44
CA HIS A 97 3.77 18.05 7.90
C HIS A 97 3.80 18.26 6.37
N GLY A 98 2.64 18.41 5.74
CA GLY A 98 2.51 18.74 4.33
C GLY A 98 2.33 17.55 3.39
N ALA A 99 2.07 16.33 3.89
CA ALA A 99 1.79 15.21 2.97
C ALA A 99 0.61 15.55 2.04
N ASP A 100 0.78 15.34 0.72
CA ASP A 100 -0.25 15.58 -0.29
C ASP A 100 -1.40 14.56 -0.20
N ALA A 101 -1.12 13.36 0.30
CA ALA A 101 -2.10 12.34 0.63
C ALA A 101 -1.58 11.42 1.73
N VAL A 102 -2.49 10.70 2.38
CA VAL A 102 -2.15 9.79 3.49
C VAL A 102 -2.70 8.40 3.22
N ILE A 103 -1.85 7.38 3.33
CA ILE A 103 -2.28 5.98 3.32
C ILE A 103 -2.45 5.52 4.76
N ILE A 104 -3.63 5.00 5.11
CA ILE A 104 -3.90 4.51 6.47
C ILE A 104 -4.10 3.01 6.44
N VAL A 105 -3.22 2.29 7.16
CA VAL A 105 -3.25 0.83 7.23
C VAL A 105 -4.05 0.41 8.45
N GLY A 106 -5.13 -0.33 8.23
CA GLY A 106 -5.90 -0.94 9.30
C GLY A 106 -5.19 -2.09 9.99
N LEU A 107 -5.76 -2.53 11.10
CA LEU A 107 -5.23 -3.62 11.93
C LEU A 107 -5.09 -4.94 11.14
N GLU A 108 -5.89 -5.13 10.11
CA GLU A 108 -5.88 -6.28 9.19
C GLU A 108 -4.63 -6.34 8.31
N GLY A 109 -3.96 -5.19 8.11
CA GLY A 109 -2.74 -5.12 7.30
C GLY A 109 -1.54 -5.70 8.02
N THR A 110 -0.47 -5.98 7.26
CA THR A 110 0.83 -6.35 7.83
C THR A 110 1.68 -5.14 8.20
N GLY A 111 2.81 -5.37 8.85
CA GLY A 111 3.78 -4.35 9.22
C GLY A 111 3.66 -3.90 10.68
N TYR A 112 4.20 -2.74 10.99
CA TYR A 112 4.22 -2.22 12.36
C TYR A 112 2.83 -2.06 12.92
N LYS A 113 2.66 -2.51 14.16
CA LYS A 113 1.42 -2.38 14.93
C LYS A 113 1.55 -1.29 15.98
N ASN A 114 0.43 -0.69 16.31
CA ASN A 114 0.36 0.33 17.35
C ASN A 114 -0.88 0.06 18.22
N PRO A 115 -0.81 0.20 19.55
CA PRO A 115 -1.98 0.03 20.42
C PRO A 115 -3.19 0.91 20.07
N LEU A 116 -2.96 2.03 19.37
CA LEU A 116 -4.00 2.95 18.89
C LEU A 116 -4.43 2.68 17.44
N GLN A 117 -4.01 1.56 16.84
CA GLN A 117 -4.39 1.20 15.48
C GLN A 117 -5.80 0.62 15.46
N ASN A 118 -6.65 1.18 14.62
CA ASN A 118 -8.01 0.69 14.38
C ASN A 118 -8.05 -0.25 13.18
N THR A 119 -9.21 -0.89 12.97
CA THR A 119 -9.52 -1.62 11.74
C THR A 119 -9.58 -0.66 10.55
N THR A 120 -9.47 -1.19 9.35
CA THR A 120 -9.56 -0.41 8.10
C THR A 120 -10.88 0.35 8.03
N MET A 121 -12.00 -0.30 8.34
CA MET A 121 -13.33 0.32 8.33
C MET A 121 -13.40 1.56 9.24
N ILE A 122 -12.96 1.44 10.49
CA ILE A 122 -12.99 2.56 11.44
C ILE A 122 -12.04 3.68 11.00
N ASN A 123 -10.85 3.33 10.51
CA ASN A 123 -9.90 4.31 10.01
C ASN A 123 -10.47 5.14 8.85
N MET A 124 -11.17 4.50 7.89
CA MET A 124 -11.73 5.21 6.74
C MET A 124 -12.82 6.20 7.15
N VAL A 125 -13.75 5.79 8.02
CA VAL A 125 -14.79 6.67 8.55
C VAL A 125 -14.20 7.85 9.34
N MET A 126 -13.12 7.62 10.10
CA MET A 126 -12.43 8.69 10.81
C MET A 126 -11.68 9.62 9.86
N ALA A 127 -11.02 9.05 8.84
CA ALA A 127 -10.26 9.80 7.85
C ALA A 127 -11.17 10.78 7.08
N ASP A 128 -12.31 10.31 6.60
CA ASP A 128 -13.31 11.13 5.90
C ASP A 128 -13.78 12.33 6.73
N ARG A 129 -13.90 12.16 8.04
CA ARG A 129 -14.33 13.22 8.96
C ARG A 129 -13.22 14.18 9.38
N MET A 130 -11.97 13.75 9.39
CA MET A 130 -10.89 14.43 10.09
C MET A 130 -9.78 14.96 9.17
N LEU A 131 -9.53 14.31 8.03
CA LEU A 131 -8.49 14.72 7.08
C LEU A 131 -9.07 15.69 6.04
N ARG A 132 -8.22 16.59 5.58
CA ARG A 132 -8.51 17.53 4.49
C ARG A 132 -7.77 17.17 3.20
N VAL A 133 -6.72 16.35 3.32
CA VAL A 133 -6.00 15.77 2.17
C VAL A 133 -6.62 14.45 1.76
N PRO A 134 -6.46 14.03 0.50
CA PRO A 134 -6.88 12.71 0.05
C PRO A 134 -6.31 11.60 0.93
N PHE A 135 -7.11 10.54 1.14
CA PHE A 135 -6.66 9.38 1.90
C PHE A 135 -6.89 8.08 1.13
N VAL A 136 -6.01 7.13 1.40
CA VAL A 136 -5.92 5.85 0.72
C VAL A 136 -6.13 4.73 1.72
N ALA A 137 -7.03 3.81 1.41
CA ALA A 137 -7.31 2.65 2.27
C ALA A 137 -6.25 1.56 2.09
N ALA A 138 -5.79 0.99 3.20
CA ALA A 138 -4.88 -0.15 3.19
C ALA A 138 -5.18 -1.14 4.32
N GLY A 139 -4.89 -2.42 4.09
CA GLY A 139 -5.16 -3.51 5.03
C GLY A 139 -6.53 -4.15 4.85
N GLY A 140 -6.58 -5.47 4.78
CA GLY A 140 -7.82 -6.24 4.66
C GLY A 140 -8.45 -6.25 3.26
N ILE A 141 -7.86 -5.58 2.27
CA ILE A 141 -8.43 -5.43 0.93
C ILE A 141 -7.75 -6.42 -0.03
N GLY A 142 -8.52 -7.34 -0.61
CA GLY A 142 -8.03 -8.35 -1.54
C GLY A 142 -9.04 -8.78 -2.60
N ASP A 143 -10.23 -8.18 -2.60
CA ASP A 143 -11.31 -8.49 -3.54
C ASP A 143 -12.17 -7.26 -3.89
N ALA A 144 -13.17 -7.48 -4.74
CA ALA A 144 -14.10 -6.44 -5.20
C ALA A 144 -14.96 -5.84 -4.08
N ARG A 145 -15.31 -6.62 -3.05
CA ARG A 145 -16.11 -6.11 -1.92
C ARG A 145 -15.30 -5.17 -1.05
N GLY A 146 -14.06 -5.56 -0.75
CA GLY A 146 -13.12 -4.68 -0.05
C GLY A 146 -12.82 -3.41 -0.83
N PHE A 147 -12.67 -3.51 -2.17
CA PHE A 147 -12.50 -2.37 -3.07
C PHE A 147 -13.68 -1.39 -2.97
N LEU A 148 -14.89 -1.87 -3.20
CA LEU A 148 -16.11 -1.02 -3.16
C LEU A 148 -16.36 -0.44 -1.77
N SER A 149 -16.15 -1.23 -0.71
CA SER A 149 -16.33 -0.76 0.67
C SER A 149 -15.40 0.41 0.99
N ALA A 150 -14.14 0.34 0.59
CA ALA A 150 -13.18 1.40 0.83
C ALA A 150 -13.57 2.70 0.09
N LEU A 151 -13.99 2.61 -1.17
CA LEU A 151 -14.48 3.77 -1.93
C LEU A 151 -15.76 4.35 -1.31
N ALA A 152 -16.71 3.50 -0.92
CA ALA A 152 -17.96 3.93 -0.27
C ALA A 152 -17.70 4.62 1.09
N MET A 153 -16.60 4.33 1.75
CA MET A 153 -16.15 4.99 2.98
C MET A 153 -15.30 6.25 2.75
N GLY A 154 -15.22 6.73 1.50
CA GLY A 154 -14.56 7.99 1.15
C GLY A 154 -13.08 7.88 0.74
N ALA A 155 -12.48 6.69 0.70
CA ALA A 155 -11.12 6.54 0.19
C ALA A 155 -11.04 6.86 -1.30
N GLN A 156 -10.05 7.64 -1.74
CA GLN A 156 -9.85 7.99 -3.14
C GLN A 156 -9.02 6.95 -3.90
N ALA A 157 -8.33 6.06 -3.18
CA ALA A 157 -7.55 4.96 -3.76
C ALA A 157 -7.34 3.84 -2.73
N LEU A 158 -6.77 2.74 -3.21
CA LEU A 158 -6.42 1.58 -2.39
C LEU A 158 -4.92 1.27 -2.49
N TYR A 159 -4.33 0.89 -1.37
CA TYR A 159 -2.96 0.40 -1.30
C TYR A 159 -2.98 -1.08 -0.93
N ILE A 160 -2.82 -1.95 -1.91
CA ILE A 160 -2.90 -3.40 -1.78
C ILE A 160 -1.47 -3.99 -1.77
N GLY A 161 -1.14 -4.76 -0.74
CA GLY A 161 0.15 -5.45 -0.63
C GLY A 161 0.02 -6.96 -0.84
N THR A 162 -0.60 -7.66 0.09
CA THR A 162 -0.65 -9.14 0.13
C THR A 162 -1.29 -9.74 -1.11
N GLY A 163 -2.33 -9.10 -1.68
CA GLY A 163 -2.95 -9.55 -2.93
C GLY A 163 -1.94 -9.59 -4.08
N PHE A 164 -1.13 -8.53 -4.25
CA PHE A 164 -0.07 -8.52 -5.26
C PHE A 164 1.10 -9.44 -4.92
N MET A 165 1.39 -9.69 -3.64
CA MET A 165 2.40 -10.70 -3.27
C MET A 165 2.00 -12.12 -3.67
N ALA A 166 0.70 -12.41 -3.76
CA ALA A 166 0.18 -13.69 -4.23
C ALA A 166 0.09 -13.80 -5.76
N THR A 167 0.64 -12.86 -6.53
CA THR A 167 0.64 -12.94 -8.00
C THR A 167 1.84 -13.72 -8.55
N LYS A 168 1.71 -14.22 -9.79
CA LYS A 168 2.77 -14.95 -10.48
C LYS A 168 4.04 -14.12 -10.65
N GLU A 169 3.90 -12.82 -10.92
CA GLU A 169 5.01 -11.90 -11.18
C GLU A 169 5.78 -11.49 -9.92
N CYS A 170 5.19 -11.63 -8.74
CA CYS A 170 5.91 -11.30 -7.50
C CYS A 170 7.11 -12.25 -7.31
N PRO A 171 8.34 -11.74 -7.06
CA PRO A 171 9.54 -12.57 -7.01
C PRO A 171 9.71 -13.37 -5.71
N ILE A 172 8.74 -13.35 -4.80
CA ILE A 172 8.81 -14.18 -3.59
C ILE A 172 8.66 -15.66 -3.96
N PRO A 173 9.25 -16.59 -3.16
CA PRO A 173 9.15 -18.02 -3.41
C PRO A 173 7.70 -18.52 -3.51
N ASP A 174 7.41 -19.39 -4.47
CA ASP A 174 6.06 -19.93 -4.68
C ASP A 174 5.49 -20.63 -3.45
N LYS A 175 6.34 -21.26 -2.63
CA LYS A 175 5.97 -21.82 -1.33
C LYS A 175 5.33 -20.79 -0.39
N ILE A 176 5.78 -19.52 -0.46
CA ILE A 176 5.19 -18.43 0.34
C ILE A 176 3.84 -18.00 -0.25
N LYS A 177 3.74 -17.89 -1.58
CA LYS A 177 2.44 -17.59 -2.26
C LYS A 177 1.41 -18.66 -1.95
N GLN A 178 1.81 -19.93 -1.99
CA GLN A 178 0.94 -21.05 -1.66
C GLN A 178 0.43 -20.98 -0.23
N LYS A 179 1.28 -20.61 0.73
CA LYS A 179 0.83 -20.36 2.13
C LYS A 179 -0.24 -19.28 2.22
N PHE A 180 -0.18 -18.22 1.40
CA PHE A 180 -1.21 -17.17 1.42
C PHE A 180 -2.56 -17.68 0.97
N VAL A 181 -2.58 -18.63 0.00
CA VAL A 181 -3.81 -19.24 -0.52
C VAL A 181 -4.38 -20.28 0.46
N GLU A 182 -3.51 -21.03 1.13
CA GLU A 182 -3.90 -22.10 2.06
C GLU A 182 -4.25 -21.59 3.48
N GLN A 183 -3.75 -20.40 3.84
CA GLN A 183 -3.95 -19.85 5.17
C GLN A 183 -5.43 -19.50 5.41
N SER A 184 -5.99 -20.07 6.43
CA SER A 184 -7.36 -19.76 6.85
C SER A 184 -7.42 -18.55 7.76
N SER A 185 -8.38 -17.64 7.53
CA SER A 185 -8.72 -16.58 8.49
C SER A 185 -9.32 -17.10 9.80
N PHE A 186 -9.72 -18.36 9.83
CA PHE A 186 -10.21 -19.05 11.04
C PHE A 186 -9.09 -19.70 11.85
N ASP A 187 -7.82 -19.66 11.35
CA ASP A 187 -6.67 -20.12 12.11
C ASP A 187 -6.49 -19.22 13.36
N PRO A 188 -6.63 -19.77 14.58
CA PRO A 188 -6.53 -18.99 15.80
C PRO A 188 -5.13 -18.36 15.99
N ASP A 189 -4.11 -18.90 15.34
CA ASP A 189 -2.76 -18.39 15.41
C ASP A 189 -2.49 -17.26 14.41
N LEU A 190 -3.36 -17.03 13.42
CA LEU A 190 -3.15 -16.02 12.40
C LEU A 190 -3.10 -14.60 12.98
N TYR A 191 -4.09 -14.23 13.79
CA TYR A 191 -4.16 -12.91 14.40
C TYR A 191 -2.98 -12.61 15.34
N PRO A 192 -2.63 -13.48 16.31
CA PRO A 192 -1.43 -13.28 17.12
C PRO A 192 -0.16 -13.11 16.32
N LYS A 193 0.04 -13.90 15.26
CA LYS A 193 1.22 -13.79 14.37
C LYS A 193 1.29 -12.42 13.70
N ILE A 194 0.17 -11.92 13.17
CA ILE A 194 0.11 -10.62 12.50
C ILE A 194 0.25 -9.48 13.53
N TYR A 195 -0.46 -9.55 14.64
CA TYR A 195 -0.51 -8.50 15.64
C TYR A 195 0.83 -8.32 16.39
N HIS A 196 1.50 -9.41 16.75
CA HIS A 196 2.75 -9.39 17.52
C HIS A 196 4.01 -9.35 16.66
N HIS A 197 3.93 -9.13 15.35
CA HIS A 197 5.07 -9.16 14.43
C HIS A 197 5.87 -10.48 14.43
N GLN A 198 5.26 -11.58 14.78
CA GLN A 198 5.88 -12.90 14.72
C GLN A 198 5.98 -13.42 13.27
N LEU A 199 6.07 -12.49 12.32
CA LEU A 199 6.08 -12.78 10.88
C LEU A 199 7.41 -13.35 10.38
N LYS A 200 8.49 -13.27 11.15
CA LYS A 200 9.83 -13.66 10.69
C LYS A 200 9.87 -15.09 10.15
N ASP A 201 9.07 -15.98 10.73
CA ASP A 201 9.08 -17.41 10.39
C ASP A 201 7.76 -17.90 9.75
N SER A 202 6.71 -17.09 9.72
CA SER A 202 5.38 -17.55 9.31
C SER A 202 5.10 -17.39 7.81
N GLY A 203 5.75 -16.45 7.13
CA GLY A 203 5.42 -16.11 5.74
C GLY A 203 3.99 -15.63 5.53
N VAL A 204 3.31 -15.17 6.59
CA VAL A 204 1.95 -14.65 6.52
C VAL A 204 1.98 -13.19 6.07
N GLY A 205 1.18 -12.82 5.07
CA GLY A 205 1.09 -11.45 4.57
C GLY A 205 0.31 -10.53 5.52
N SER A 206 -0.99 -10.76 5.59
CA SER A 206 -1.94 -9.98 6.40
C SER A 206 -3.22 -10.79 6.59
N MET A 207 -4.24 -10.24 7.29
CA MET A 207 -5.58 -10.87 7.34
C MET A 207 -6.23 -11.01 5.96
N THR A 208 -5.72 -10.31 4.94
CA THR A 208 -6.18 -10.42 3.55
C THR A 208 -6.03 -11.85 2.99
N VAL A 209 -5.15 -12.69 3.55
CA VAL A 209 -5.04 -14.11 3.17
C VAL A 209 -6.38 -14.85 3.27
N GLY A 210 -7.29 -14.40 4.13
CA GLY A 210 -8.64 -14.97 4.23
C GLY A 210 -9.53 -14.76 3.01
N VAL A 211 -9.16 -13.87 2.07
CA VAL A 211 -9.90 -13.60 0.83
C VAL A 211 -9.08 -13.88 -0.44
N ILE A 212 -7.81 -14.29 -0.29
CA ILE A 212 -6.95 -14.72 -1.40
C ILE A 212 -7.07 -16.24 -1.54
N ASN A 213 -7.62 -16.71 -2.66
CA ASN A 213 -7.91 -18.13 -2.87
C ASN A 213 -7.17 -18.78 -4.06
N LYS A 214 -6.35 -17.99 -4.78
CA LYS A 214 -5.59 -18.46 -5.94
C LYS A 214 -4.38 -17.58 -6.25
N ILE A 215 -3.40 -18.15 -6.94
CA ILE A 215 -2.25 -17.44 -7.49
C ILE A 215 -2.55 -17.11 -8.95
N VAL A 216 -2.69 -15.84 -9.26
CA VAL A 216 -3.04 -15.33 -10.60
C VAL A 216 -1.97 -14.35 -11.09
N THR A 217 -2.07 -13.86 -12.33
CA THR A 217 -1.25 -12.73 -12.79
C THR A 217 -1.73 -11.41 -12.18
N VAL A 218 -0.89 -10.39 -12.19
CA VAL A 218 -1.27 -9.02 -11.77
C VAL A 218 -2.47 -8.53 -12.57
N GLN A 219 -2.48 -8.77 -13.88
CA GLN A 219 -3.58 -8.37 -14.76
C GLN A 219 -4.88 -9.08 -14.37
N GLU A 220 -4.85 -10.42 -14.24
CA GLU A 220 -6.02 -11.21 -13.82
C GLU A 220 -6.56 -10.75 -12.47
N PHE A 221 -5.68 -10.41 -11.51
CA PHE A 221 -6.07 -9.93 -10.19
C PHE A 221 -6.81 -8.59 -10.25
N ILE A 222 -6.29 -7.64 -11.04
CA ILE A 222 -6.92 -6.32 -11.21
C ILE A 222 -8.25 -6.45 -11.95
N ASP A 223 -8.27 -7.17 -13.08
CA ASP A 223 -9.46 -7.34 -13.91
C ASP A 223 -10.59 -8.02 -13.13
N GLU A 224 -10.27 -9.00 -12.30
CA GLU A 224 -11.25 -9.67 -11.43
C GLU A 224 -11.86 -8.72 -10.40
N ILE A 225 -11.04 -7.89 -9.75
CA ILE A 225 -11.54 -6.88 -8.81
C ILE A 225 -12.50 -5.93 -9.51
N ILE A 226 -12.12 -5.36 -10.65
CA ILE A 226 -12.93 -4.38 -11.38
C ILE A 226 -14.21 -5.01 -11.90
N LYS A 227 -14.13 -6.15 -12.61
CA LYS A 227 -15.29 -6.84 -13.17
C LYS A 227 -16.29 -7.26 -12.09
N ASN A 228 -15.81 -7.79 -10.97
CA ASN A 228 -16.70 -8.18 -9.88
C ASN A 228 -17.29 -6.96 -9.17
N ALA A 229 -16.56 -5.86 -9.05
CA ALA A 229 -17.08 -4.59 -8.51
C ALA A 229 -18.22 -4.05 -9.38
N GLU A 230 -18.04 -4.01 -10.70
CA GLU A 230 -19.10 -3.63 -11.64
C GLU A 230 -20.35 -4.53 -11.51
N ASN A 231 -20.17 -5.83 -11.41
CA ASN A 231 -21.27 -6.78 -11.23
C ASN A 231 -22.04 -6.52 -9.92
N ILE A 232 -21.34 -6.24 -8.82
CA ILE A 232 -21.97 -5.92 -7.53
C ILE A 232 -22.78 -4.63 -7.64
N ILE A 233 -22.23 -3.58 -8.26
CA ILE A 233 -22.91 -2.31 -8.45
C ILE A 233 -24.17 -2.47 -9.30
N LYS A 234 -24.10 -3.27 -10.38
CA LYS A 234 -25.27 -3.60 -11.20
C LYS A 234 -26.35 -4.34 -10.40
N GLN A 235 -25.95 -5.26 -9.52
CA GLN A 235 -26.88 -5.95 -8.61
C GLN A 235 -27.57 -4.99 -7.62
N TRP A 236 -26.93 -3.87 -7.26
CA TRP A 236 -27.52 -2.83 -6.44
C TRP A 236 -28.45 -1.90 -7.22
N GLY A 237 -28.64 -2.13 -8.53
CA GLY A 237 -29.54 -1.36 -9.40
C GLY A 237 -28.91 -0.13 -10.05
N PHE A 238 -27.60 0.07 -9.90
CA PHE A 238 -26.91 1.14 -10.63
C PHE A 238 -26.62 0.69 -12.06
N THR A 239 -26.97 1.53 -13.03
CA THR A 239 -26.73 1.28 -14.47
C THR A 239 -25.80 2.36 -15.01
N GLY A 240 -24.84 1.98 -15.84
CA GLY A 240 -23.88 2.89 -16.47
C GLY A 240 -22.44 2.39 -16.33
N ASP A 241 -21.56 3.09 -17.00
CA ASP A 241 -20.11 2.78 -17.03
C ASP A 241 -19.43 3.51 -15.85
N ILE A 242 -19.50 2.91 -14.67
CA ILE A 242 -19.17 3.57 -13.40
C ILE A 242 -17.64 3.76 -13.24
N PHE A 243 -16.83 2.93 -13.88
CA PHE A 243 -15.36 2.96 -13.79
C PHE A 243 -14.66 3.33 -15.11
N SER A 244 -15.38 3.75 -16.14
CA SER A 244 -14.80 4.07 -17.47
C SER A 244 -13.92 5.33 -17.50
N THR A 245 -13.87 6.09 -16.42
CA THR A 245 -13.13 7.37 -16.33
C THR A 245 -11.83 7.30 -15.50
N TYR A 246 -11.37 6.09 -15.14
CA TYR A 246 -10.15 5.92 -14.34
C TYR A 246 -9.02 5.18 -15.07
#